data_6f63c643d67c87431609611fd03b4b4b
#
_entry.id   6f63c643d67c87431609611fd03b4b4b
#
_cell.length_a   1.000
_cell.length_b   1.000
_cell.length_c   1.000
_cell.angle_alpha   90.00
_cell.angle_beta   90.00
_cell.angle_gamma   90.00
#
_symmetry.space_group_name_H-M   'P 1'
#
loop_
_entity.id
_entity.type
_entity.pdbx_description
1 polymer ?
#
loop_
_entity_poly.entity_id
_entity_poly.type
_entity_poly.pdbx_seq_one_letter_code
_entity_poly.pdbx_strand_id
1 'polypeptide(L)'
;MYCGLCKYLGKDYGIVSRLTLSYDCTLIAMLIMSLRNESINYSKKRCVVNPLKRCNFCFSSGESYHFAGAVSVIMTYYKLEDTIYDSGFFKATAARFLKLIFKRSHKKAIAAYPEIEEITKNMMSEQLEIEKHKNSSIDCSADPTAKAISRLCLLFAKNDDEKIILKEFGYYIGRWIYLMDAADDYFEDKEKKSFNPFASYFSSYDKISNFEIMDYCNSTLNLTVSMAISAFNLLDLTICKPILENIINRGLASAQKQCLFMDKKKYFERSDIDE
;
A
#
# COMPACT_ATOMS: atom_id res chain seq x y z
N MET A 1 -13.18 -12.50 1.85
CA MET A 1 -12.94 -11.08 2.14
C MET A 1 -12.88 -10.25 0.85
N TYR A 2 -11.96 -10.46 -0.06
CA TYR A 2 -11.76 -9.72 -1.32
C TYR A 2 -13.04 -9.49 -2.14
N CYS A 3 -13.83 -10.56 -2.40
CA CYS A 3 -15.11 -10.41 -3.11
C CYS A 3 -16.18 -9.65 -2.27
N GLY A 4 -16.06 -9.67 -0.95
CA GLY A 4 -16.89 -8.85 -0.05
C GLY A 4 -16.61 -7.37 -0.28
N LEU A 5 -15.35 -6.95 -0.16
CA LEU A 5 -14.93 -5.57 -0.42
C LEU A 5 -15.35 -5.09 -1.82
N CYS A 6 -15.20 -5.93 -2.85
CA CYS A 6 -15.66 -5.63 -4.22
C CYS A 6 -17.16 -5.26 -4.27
N LYS A 7 -17.99 -5.91 -3.49
CA LYS A 7 -19.43 -5.60 -3.41
C LYS A 7 -19.70 -4.27 -2.71
N TYR A 8 -19.03 -4.04 -1.58
CA TYR A 8 -19.17 -2.79 -0.83
C TYR A 8 -18.68 -1.60 -1.65
N LEU A 9 -17.53 -1.71 -2.33
CA LEU A 9 -17.06 -0.68 -3.28
C LEU A 9 -18.14 -0.31 -4.29
N GLY A 10 -18.73 -1.29 -4.94
CA GLY A 10 -19.76 -1.04 -5.95
C GLY A 10 -21.06 -0.47 -5.39
N LYS A 11 -21.44 -0.83 -4.15
CA LYS A 11 -22.64 -0.35 -3.47
C LYS A 11 -22.47 1.11 -3.01
N ASP A 12 -21.37 1.43 -2.37
CA ASP A 12 -21.17 2.70 -1.69
C ASP A 12 -20.67 3.78 -2.66
N TYR A 13 -19.67 3.44 -3.47
CA TYR A 13 -18.96 4.40 -4.31
C TYR A 13 -19.29 4.26 -5.81
N GLY A 14 -20.03 3.21 -6.20
CA GLY A 14 -20.47 2.97 -7.59
C GLY A 14 -19.64 1.89 -8.29
N ILE A 15 -20.15 1.43 -9.45
CA ILE A 15 -19.60 0.26 -10.16
C ILE A 15 -18.12 0.41 -10.51
N VAL A 16 -17.72 1.61 -10.90
CA VAL A 16 -16.34 1.92 -11.33
C VAL A 16 -15.36 1.76 -10.18
N SER A 17 -15.76 2.04 -8.94
CA SER A 17 -14.88 1.90 -7.77
C SER A 17 -14.39 0.47 -7.53
N ARG A 18 -15.01 -0.55 -8.14
CA ARG A 18 -14.51 -1.93 -8.11
C ARG A 18 -13.15 -2.10 -8.79
N LEU A 19 -12.77 -1.17 -9.66
CA LEU A 19 -11.45 -1.16 -10.29
C LEU A 19 -10.32 -0.77 -9.30
N THR A 20 -10.68 -0.16 -8.17
CA THR A 20 -9.71 0.17 -7.11
C THR A 20 -9.49 -0.98 -6.12
N LEU A 21 -10.16 -2.13 -6.32
CA LEU A 21 -10.06 -3.29 -5.45
C LEU A 21 -8.62 -3.83 -5.39
N SER A 22 -8.04 -3.85 -4.20
CA SER A 22 -6.69 -4.38 -3.95
C SER A 22 -6.67 -5.37 -2.79
N TYR A 23 -5.58 -6.13 -2.70
CA TYR A 23 -5.32 -6.99 -1.55
C TYR A 23 -4.97 -6.17 -0.30
N ASP A 24 -4.30 -5.03 -0.47
CA ASP A 24 -3.92 -4.12 0.62
C ASP A 24 -5.15 -3.56 1.34
N CYS A 25 -6.13 -3.06 0.56
CA CYS A 25 -7.41 -2.61 1.13
C CYS A 25 -8.22 -3.76 1.73
N THR A 26 -8.06 -5.00 1.23
CA THR A 26 -8.65 -6.18 1.85
C THR A 26 -7.98 -6.50 3.19
N LEU A 27 -6.66 -6.31 3.30
CA LEU A 27 -5.92 -6.45 4.56
C LEU A 27 -6.39 -5.43 5.61
N ILE A 28 -6.56 -4.16 5.21
CA ILE A 28 -7.12 -3.11 6.08
C ILE A 28 -8.50 -3.52 6.60
N ALA A 29 -9.40 -3.99 5.72
CA ALA A 29 -10.72 -4.45 6.12
C ALA A 29 -10.65 -5.61 7.12
N MET A 30 -9.78 -6.60 6.90
CA MET A 30 -9.60 -7.73 7.80
C MET A 30 -9.03 -7.30 9.16
N LEU A 31 -8.09 -6.36 9.17
CA LEU A 31 -7.52 -5.81 10.41
C LEU A 31 -8.61 -5.15 11.26
N ILE A 32 -9.42 -4.28 10.65
CA ILE A 32 -10.52 -3.60 11.33
C ILE A 32 -11.56 -4.62 11.83
N MET A 33 -11.97 -5.58 11.00
CA MET A 33 -12.89 -6.65 11.40
C MET A 33 -12.37 -7.38 12.64
N SER A 34 -11.08 -7.71 12.66
CA SER A 34 -10.46 -8.44 13.75
C SER A 34 -10.40 -7.63 15.04
N LEU A 35 -9.98 -6.36 14.96
CA LEU A 35 -9.93 -5.44 16.12
C LEU A 35 -11.31 -5.11 16.67
N ARG A 36 -12.34 -5.08 15.82
CA ARG A 36 -13.71 -4.74 16.20
C ARG A 36 -14.57 -5.96 16.52
N ASN A 37 -14.04 -7.16 16.35
CA ASN A 37 -14.77 -8.42 16.48
C ASN A 37 -16.11 -8.38 15.73
N GLU A 38 -16.07 -7.89 14.47
CA GLU A 38 -17.27 -7.73 13.66
C GLU A 38 -17.91 -9.08 13.34
N SER A 39 -19.23 -9.18 13.42
CA SER A 39 -19.93 -10.39 12.97
C SER A 39 -19.78 -10.56 11.46
N ILE A 40 -19.28 -11.71 11.03
CA ILE A 40 -19.09 -12.06 9.63
C ILE A 40 -20.00 -13.20 9.21
N ASN A 41 -20.57 -13.07 8.01
CA ASN A 41 -21.39 -14.08 7.37
C ASN A 41 -20.89 -14.36 5.96
N TYR A 42 -21.00 -15.59 5.52
CA TYR A 42 -20.59 -16.00 4.18
C TYR A 42 -21.79 -16.42 3.33
N SER A 43 -21.80 -16.01 2.09
CA SER A 43 -22.77 -16.51 1.11
C SER A 43 -22.15 -16.73 -0.25
N LYS A 44 -22.56 -17.82 -0.93
CA LYS A 44 -22.11 -18.10 -2.29
C LYS A 44 -23.04 -17.43 -3.29
N LYS A 45 -22.54 -16.45 -4.03
CA LYS A 45 -23.29 -15.68 -5.03
C LYS A 45 -22.51 -15.57 -6.34
N ARG A 46 -23.17 -15.15 -7.41
CA ARG A 46 -22.50 -14.86 -8.69
C ARG A 46 -21.55 -13.69 -8.54
N CYS A 47 -20.37 -13.78 -9.14
CA CYS A 47 -19.41 -12.67 -9.19
C CYS A 47 -20.01 -11.50 -9.98
N VAL A 48 -19.84 -10.28 -9.49
CA VAL A 48 -20.38 -9.06 -10.12
C VAL A 48 -19.59 -8.68 -11.38
N VAL A 49 -18.32 -9.10 -11.45
CA VAL A 49 -17.42 -8.82 -12.58
C VAL A 49 -17.47 -9.94 -13.61
N ASN A 50 -17.61 -11.19 -13.16
CA ASN A 50 -17.76 -12.36 -14.02
C ASN A 50 -19.01 -13.18 -13.61
N PRO A 51 -20.19 -12.92 -14.21
CA PRO A 51 -21.46 -13.56 -13.83
C PRO A 51 -21.48 -15.08 -13.98
N LEU A 52 -20.57 -15.65 -14.80
CA LEU A 52 -20.43 -17.10 -14.98
C LEU A 52 -19.77 -17.77 -13.77
N LYS A 53 -19.04 -17.00 -12.94
CA LYS A 53 -18.31 -17.50 -11.78
C LYS A 53 -19.11 -17.28 -10.49
N ARG A 54 -19.17 -18.32 -9.65
CA ARG A 54 -19.69 -18.20 -8.27
C ARG A 54 -18.53 -17.99 -7.31
N CYS A 55 -18.65 -16.99 -6.43
CA CYS A 55 -17.66 -16.66 -5.41
C CYS A 55 -18.28 -16.71 -4.01
N ASN A 56 -17.45 -17.02 -3.01
CA ASN A 56 -17.82 -16.88 -1.62
C ASN A 56 -17.63 -15.41 -1.22
N PHE A 57 -18.71 -14.76 -0.84
CA PHE A 57 -18.71 -13.39 -0.34
C PHE A 57 -18.75 -13.43 1.18
N CYS A 58 -17.83 -12.71 1.80
CA CYS A 58 -17.88 -12.37 3.21
C CYS A 58 -18.62 -11.04 3.37
N PHE A 59 -19.56 -11.01 4.26
CA PHE A 59 -20.29 -9.81 4.67
C PHE A 59 -19.91 -9.52 6.12
N SER A 60 -19.72 -8.26 6.44
CA SER A 60 -19.50 -7.78 7.79
C SER A 60 -20.67 -6.93 8.25
N SER A 61 -20.94 -6.95 9.54
CA SER A 61 -21.95 -6.08 10.17
C SER A 61 -21.42 -4.69 10.53
N GLY A 62 -20.08 -4.49 10.43
CA GLY A 62 -19.43 -3.26 10.86
C GLY A 62 -18.95 -2.38 9.70
N GLU A 63 -18.12 -1.41 10.02
CA GLU A 63 -17.64 -0.35 9.13
C GLU A 63 -16.38 -0.72 8.32
N SER A 64 -15.79 -1.89 8.55
CA SER A 64 -14.50 -2.29 7.99
C SER A 64 -14.43 -2.19 6.47
N TYR A 65 -15.46 -2.68 5.76
CA TYR A 65 -15.50 -2.59 4.30
C TYR A 65 -15.78 -1.18 3.79
N HIS A 66 -16.56 -0.39 4.52
CA HIS A 66 -16.86 1.00 4.16
C HIS A 66 -15.60 1.85 4.24
N PHE A 67 -14.88 1.74 5.34
CA PHE A 67 -13.60 2.42 5.55
C PHE A 67 -12.54 2.00 4.51
N ALA A 68 -12.28 0.69 4.38
CA ALA A 68 -11.30 0.19 3.42
C ALA A 68 -11.65 0.54 1.97
N GLY A 69 -12.95 0.60 1.64
CA GLY A 69 -13.44 1.08 0.35
C GLY A 69 -13.16 2.56 0.12
N ALA A 70 -13.31 3.40 1.15
CA ALA A 70 -12.97 4.82 1.07
C ALA A 70 -11.47 5.03 0.85
N VAL A 71 -10.63 4.36 1.64
CA VAL A 71 -9.16 4.37 1.46
C VAL A 71 -8.80 3.99 0.03
N SER A 72 -9.36 2.89 -0.48
CA SER A 72 -9.10 2.39 -1.84
C SER A 72 -9.43 3.43 -2.92
N VAL A 73 -10.59 4.06 -2.83
CA VAL A 73 -11.05 5.06 -3.82
C VAL A 73 -10.22 6.34 -3.75
N ILE A 74 -9.97 6.86 -2.54
CA ILE A 74 -9.23 8.11 -2.34
C ILE A 74 -7.78 7.94 -2.80
N MET A 75 -7.08 6.91 -2.32
CA MET A 75 -5.68 6.68 -2.70
C MET A 75 -5.52 6.43 -4.20
N THR A 76 -6.44 5.68 -4.84
CA THR A 76 -6.41 5.48 -6.30
C THR A 76 -6.60 6.80 -7.05
N TYR A 77 -7.48 7.68 -6.57
CA TYR A 77 -7.69 8.98 -7.20
C TYR A 77 -6.42 9.85 -7.18
N TYR A 78 -5.70 9.87 -6.06
CA TYR A 78 -4.42 10.59 -5.95
C TYR A 78 -3.29 9.92 -6.75
N LYS A 79 -3.23 8.59 -6.79
CA LYS A 79 -2.28 7.87 -7.67
C LYS A 79 -2.50 8.20 -9.16
N LEU A 80 -3.75 8.38 -9.59
CA LEU A 80 -4.05 8.86 -10.95
C LEU A 80 -3.58 10.29 -11.16
N GLU A 81 -3.68 11.14 -10.15
CA GLU A 81 -3.19 12.53 -10.19
C GLU A 81 -1.68 12.57 -10.37
N ASP A 82 -0.95 11.82 -9.57
CA ASP A 82 0.48 11.62 -9.65
C ASP A 82 0.91 11.11 -11.05
N THR A 83 0.26 10.06 -11.54
CA THR A 83 0.50 9.53 -12.89
C THR A 83 0.31 10.59 -13.99
N ILE A 84 -0.58 11.56 -13.82
CA ILE A 84 -0.80 12.65 -14.79
C ILE A 84 0.42 13.60 -14.86
N TYR A 85 1.11 13.81 -13.74
CA TYR A 85 2.27 14.68 -13.66
C TYR A 85 3.56 14.00 -14.13
N ASP A 86 3.75 12.72 -13.79
CA ASP A 86 5.04 12.02 -13.95
C ASP A 86 5.13 11.17 -15.21
N SER A 87 4.02 10.91 -15.88
CA SER A 87 4.01 10.00 -17.03
C SER A 87 4.01 10.72 -18.37
N GLY A 88 4.54 10.03 -19.41
CA GLY A 88 4.46 10.49 -20.78
C GLY A 88 3.01 10.62 -21.29
N PHE A 89 2.84 11.36 -22.38
CA PHE A 89 1.56 11.83 -22.93
C PHE A 89 0.43 10.77 -22.98
N PHE A 90 0.72 9.56 -23.42
CA PHE A 90 -0.31 8.51 -23.53
C PHE A 90 -0.82 8.03 -22.16
N LYS A 91 0.08 7.78 -21.21
CA LYS A 91 -0.26 7.36 -19.85
C LYS A 91 -0.99 8.49 -19.11
N ALA A 92 -0.51 9.71 -19.21
CA ALA A 92 -1.13 10.89 -18.62
C ALA A 92 -2.56 11.13 -19.17
N THR A 93 -2.78 10.93 -20.47
CA THR A 93 -4.12 11.06 -21.08
C THR A 93 -5.07 9.99 -20.58
N ALA A 94 -4.63 8.74 -20.51
CA ALA A 94 -5.42 7.64 -19.95
C ALA A 94 -5.76 7.90 -18.47
N ALA A 95 -4.79 8.37 -17.66
CA ALA A 95 -5.00 8.72 -16.26
C ALA A 95 -6.00 9.87 -16.09
N ARG A 96 -5.97 10.91 -16.95
CA ARG A 96 -6.97 12.00 -16.95
C ARG A 96 -8.38 11.49 -17.22
N PHE A 97 -8.53 10.59 -18.18
CA PHE A 97 -9.81 9.98 -18.49
C PHE A 97 -10.34 9.14 -17.31
N LEU A 98 -9.49 8.29 -16.74
CA LEU A 98 -9.84 7.51 -15.54
C LEU A 98 -10.19 8.41 -14.36
N LYS A 99 -9.41 9.45 -14.09
CA LYS A 99 -9.70 10.43 -13.02
C LYS A 99 -11.07 11.06 -13.18
N LEU A 100 -11.48 11.39 -14.41
CA LEU A 100 -12.82 11.92 -14.68
C LEU A 100 -13.91 10.91 -14.32
N ILE A 101 -13.74 9.64 -14.69
CA ILE A 101 -14.68 8.56 -14.37
C ILE A 101 -14.77 8.33 -12.85
N PHE A 102 -13.63 8.38 -12.15
CA PHE A 102 -13.55 8.19 -10.70
C PHE A 102 -14.06 9.39 -9.88
N LYS A 103 -14.19 10.57 -10.47
CA LYS A 103 -14.58 11.82 -9.77
C LYS A 103 -15.83 11.68 -8.90
N ARG A 104 -16.85 10.96 -9.38
CA ARG A 104 -18.10 10.75 -8.62
C ARG A 104 -17.87 9.81 -7.43
N SER A 105 -17.11 8.74 -7.59
CA SER A 105 -16.76 7.80 -6.52
C SER A 105 -15.91 8.49 -5.44
N HIS A 106 -14.93 9.28 -5.86
CA HIS A 106 -14.07 10.08 -4.98
C HIS A 106 -14.90 11.08 -4.13
N LYS A 107 -15.80 11.85 -4.75
CA LYS A 107 -16.69 12.77 -4.01
C LYS A 107 -17.51 12.06 -2.92
N LYS A 108 -17.99 10.84 -3.20
CA LYS A 108 -18.74 10.06 -2.20
C LYS A 108 -17.83 9.58 -1.08
N ALA A 109 -16.60 9.16 -1.39
CA ALA A 109 -15.64 8.70 -0.40
C ALA A 109 -15.22 9.85 0.54
N ILE A 110 -14.93 11.04 0.01
CA ILE A 110 -14.62 12.23 0.80
C ILE A 110 -15.80 12.63 1.70
N ALA A 111 -17.02 12.59 1.18
CA ALA A 111 -18.19 12.97 1.98
C ALA A 111 -18.42 12.01 3.16
N ALA A 112 -18.01 10.74 3.03
CA ALA A 112 -18.12 9.76 4.10
C ALA A 112 -16.92 9.78 5.07
N TYR A 113 -15.72 10.05 4.57
CA TYR A 113 -14.45 9.99 5.33
C TYR A 113 -13.51 11.13 4.92
N PRO A 114 -13.81 12.38 5.30
CA PRO A 114 -13.00 13.55 4.94
C PRO A 114 -11.58 13.49 5.51
N GLU A 115 -11.38 12.82 6.64
CA GLU A 115 -10.09 12.66 7.29
C GLU A 115 -9.11 11.84 6.42
N ILE A 116 -9.61 10.84 5.69
CA ILE A 116 -8.78 10.05 4.77
C ILE A 116 -8.26 10.91 3.63
N GLU A 117 -9.12 11.81 3.12
CA GLU A 117 -8.72 12.78 2.09
C GLU A 117 -7.62 13.70 2.57
N GLU A 118 -7.78 14.29 3.76
CA GLU A 118 -6.80 15.20 4.36
C GLU A 118 -5.45 14.50 4.56
N ILE A 119 -5.45 13.30 5.13
CA ILE A 119 -4.23 12.49 5.34
C ILE A 119 -3.53 12.21 4.01
N THR A 120 -4.29 11.76 3.00
CA THR A 120 -3.72 11.40 1.69
C THR A 120 -3.16 12.63 0.97
N LYS A 121 -3.88 13.75 1.00
CA LYS A 121 -3.44 15.01 0.39
C LYS A 121 -2.16 15.54 1.02
N ASN A 122 -2.08 15.52 2.35
CA ASN A 122 -0.87 15.95 3.07
C ASN A 122 0.31 15.06 2.74
N MET A 123 0.12 13.73 2.72
CA MET A 123 1.16 12.77 2.31
C MET A 123 1.72 13.09 0.92
N MET A 124 0.84 13.29 -0.08
CA MET A 124 1.27 13.59 -1.45
C MET A 124 2.03 14.91 -1.53
N SER A 125 1.59 15.94 -0.80
CA SER A 125 2.27 17.23 -0.76
C SER A 125 3.65 17.14 -0.10
N GLU A 126 3.77 16.43 1.02
CA GLU A 126 5.05 16.21 1.71
C GLU A 126 6.01 15.37 0.86
N GLN A 127 5.49 14.33 0.19
CA GLN A 127 6.28 13.48 -0.70
C GLN A 127 6.87 14.28 -1.87
N LEU A 128 6.05 15.10 -2.51
CA LEU A 128 6.48 15.95 -3.63
C LEU A 128 7.58 16.95 -3.22
N GLU A 129 7.50 17.51 -2.00
CA GLU A 129 8.56 18.40 -1.50
C GLU A 129 9.87 17.66 -1.25
N ILE A 130 9.81 16.44 -0.71
CA ILE A 130 11.00 15.61 -0.47
C ILE A 130 11.69 15.22 -1.78
N GLU A 131 10.93 14.86 -2.80
CA GLU A 131 11.45 14.44 -4.10
C GLU A 131 12.16 15.57 -4.87
N LYS A 132 11.79 16.82 -4.61
CA LYS A 132 12.53 18.00 -5.13
C LYS A 132 13.95 18.09 -4.56
N HIS A 133 14.17 17.54 -3.37
CA HIS A 133 15.48 17.52 -2.71
C HIS A 133 16.20 16.19 -2.99
N LYS A 134 16.92 16.12 -4.12
CA LYS A 134 17.59 14.90 -4.63
C LYS A 134 18.51 14.16 -3.64
N ASN A 135 18.89 14.77 -2.54
CA ASN A 135 19.76 14.20 -1.50
C ASN A 135 19.01 13.82 -0.22
N SER A 136 17.70 13.59 -0.29
CA SER A 136 16.92 13.15 0.88
C SER A 136 17.36 11.76 1.30
N SER A 137 17.49 11.54 2.63
CA SER A 137 17.82 10.23 3.17
C SER A 137 16.69 9.23 2.93
N ILE A 138 17.02 7.93 2.98
CA ILE A 138 16.03 6.84 2.87
C ILE A 138 14.92 7.02 3.91
N ASP A 139 15.29 7.40 5.14
CA ASP A 139 14.34 7.62 6.22
C ASP A 139 13.40 8.81 5.95
N CYS A 140 13.95 9.95 5.55
CA CYS A 140 13.14 11.13 5.21
C CYS A 140 12.19 10.84 4.05
N SER A 141 12.64 10.07 3.07
CA SER A 141 11.85 9.75 1.88
C SER A 141 10.64 8.84 2.19
N ALA A 142 10.79 7.94 3.14
CA ALA A 142 9.72 7.02 3.56
C ALA A 142 8.73 7.65 4.58
N ASP A 143 9.13 8.72 5.26
CA ASP A 143 8.40 9.28 6.41
C ASP A 143 6.97 9.78 6.07
N PRO A 144 6.70 10.46 4.95
CA PRO A 144 5.33 10.90 4.62
C PRO A 144 4.35 9.73 4.48
N THR A 145 4.73 8.68 3.75
CA THR A 145 3.90 7.48 3.58
C THR A 145 3.74 6.74 4.91
N ALA A 146 4.82 6.60 5.70
CA ALA A 146 4.78 5.99 7.01
C ALA A 146 3.82 6.73 7.97
N LYS A 147 3.89 8.05 8.03
CA LYS A 147 2.99 8.89 8.83
C LYS A 147 1.54 8.82 8.35
N ALA A 148 1.31 8.78 7.04
CA ALA A 148 -0.04 8.69 6.49
C ALA A 148 -0.71 7.37 6.87
N ILE A 149 -0.04 6.23 6.69
CA ILE A 149 -0.58 4.91 7.08
C ILE A 149 -0.78 4.83 8.60
N SER A 150 0.15 5.40 9.39
CA SER A 150 0.00 5.52 10.84
C SER A 150 -1.27 6.29 11.22
N ARG A 151 -1.51 7.45 10.62
CA ARG A 151 -2.71 8.27 10.86
C ARG A 151 -3.99 7.55 10.42
N LEU A 152 -3.97 6.84 9.28
CA LEU A 152 -5.11 6.02 8.84
C LEU A 152 -5.44 4.93 9.87
N CYS A 153 -4.42 4.28 10.45
CA CYS A 153 -4.63 3.30 11.51
C CYS A 153 -5.24 3.90 12.77
N LEU A 154 -4.90 5.13 13.11
CA LEU A 154 -5.48 5.82 14.27
C LEU A 154 -6.98 6.10 14.14
N LEU A 155 -7.51 6.24 12.91
CA LEU A 155 -8.94 6.52 12.69
C LEU A 155 -9.85 5.38 13.17
N PHE A 156 -9.32 4.16 13.29
CA PHE A 156 -10.09 3.03 13.80
C PHE A 156 -9.60 2.51 15.16
N ALA A 157 -8.79 3.25 15.89
CA ALA A 157 -8.40 2.90 17.25
C ALA A 157 -9.54 3.18 18.26
N LYS A 158 -9.75 2.26 19.22
CA LYS A 158 -10.83 2.40 20.24
C LYS A 158 -10.41 3.12 21.51
N ASN A 159 -9.18 2.87 21.93
CA ASN A 159 -8.65 3.33 23.19
C ASN A 159 -7.19 3.78 23.02
N ASP A 160 -6.60 4.33 24.06
CA ASP A 160 -5.26 4.90 23.98
C ASP A 160 -4.17 3.83 23.82
N ASP A 161 -4.35 2.64 24.36
CA ASP A 161 -3.41 1.52 24.15
C ASP A 161 -3.42 1.07 22.69
N GLU A 162 -4.60 0.87 22.09
CA GLU A 162 -4.71 0.60 20.66
C GLU A 162 -4.11 1.72 19.80
N LYS A 163 -4.28 2.99 20.18
CA LYS A 163 -3.67 4.12 19.45
C LYS A 163 -2.16 4.02 19.41
N ILE A 164 -1.53 3.73 20.54
CA ILE A 164 -0.07 3.59 20.64
C ILE A 164 0.39 2.47 19.70
N ILE A 165 -0.23 1.29 19.80
CA ILE A 165 0.16 0.11 19.02
C ILE A 165 -0.10 0.33 17.52
N LEU A 166 -1.28 0.83 17.15
CA LEU A 166 -1.67 1.05 15.76
C LEU A 166 -0.86 2.18 15.10
N LYS A 167 -0.43 3.18 15.87
CA LYS A 167 0.47 4.22 15.41
C LYS A 167 1.80 3.63 14.95
N GLU A 168 2.42 2.80 15.78
CA GLU A 168 3.70 2.13 15.47
C GLU A 168 3.53 1.13 14.33
N PHE A 169 2.53 0.24 14.41
CA PHE A 169 2.25 -0.72 13.36
C PHE A 169 2.03 -0.04 12.01
N GLY A 170 1.16 0.97 11.96
CA GLY A 170 0.87 1.72 10.74
C GLY A 170 2.09 2.45 10.20
N TYR A 171 2.93 3.02 11.06
CA TYR A 171 4.17 3.68 10.65
C TYR A 171 5.12 2.71 9.95
N TYR A 172 5.40 1.56 10.54
CA TYR A 172 6.34 0.60 9.96
C TYR A 172 5.78 -0.12 8.72
N ILE A 173 4.48 -0.36 8.65
CA ILE A 173 3.84 -0.87 7.42
C ILE A 173 3.90 0.19 6.30
N GLY A 174 3.61 1.44 6.59
CA GLY A 174 3.71 2.51 5.60
C GLY A 174 5.14 2.73 5.11
N ARG A 175 6.11 2.69 6.02
CA ARG A 175 7.54 2.71 5.68
C ARG A 175 7.93 1.53 4.79
N TRP A 176 7.48 0.31 5.12
CA TRP A 176 7.76 -0.87 4.31
C TRP A 176 7.15 -0.76 2.91
N ILE A 177 5.91 -0.28 2.78
CA ILE A 177 5.25 -0.09 1.48
C ILE A 177 6.08 0.84 0.59
N TYR A 178 6.48 2.00 1.11
CA TYR A 178 7.27 2.96 0.35
C TYR A 178 8.63 2.42 -0.06
N LEU A 179 9.37 1.83 0.88
CA LEU A 179 10.70 1.29 0.62
C LEU A 179 10.68 0.06 -0.30
N MET A 180 9.61 -0.74 -0.24
CA MET A 180 9.41 -1.87 -1.13
C MET A 180 9.20 -1.43 -2.57
N ASP A 181 8.36 -0.41 -2.78
CA ASP A 181 8.11 0.22 -4.08
C ASP A 181 9.40 0.82 -4.64
N ALA A 182 10.13 1.60 -3.84
CA ALA A 182 11.41 2.17 -4.22
C ALA A 182 12.47 1.12 -4.57
N ALA A 183 12.51 0.00 -3.87
CA ALA A 183 13.44 -1.09 -4.17
C ALA A 183 13.02 -1.87 -5.43
N ASP A 184 11.72 -2.04 -5.67
CA ASP A 184 11.20 -2.65 -6.89
C ASP A 184 11.53 -1.79 -8.12
N ASP A 185 11.35 -0.50 -8.02
CA ASP A 185 11.55 0.44 -9.14
C ASP A 185 13.01 0.89 -9.31
N TYR A 186 13.95 0.44 -8.45
CA TYR A 186 15.33 0.91 -8.41
C TYR A 186 16.02 0.99 -9.78
N PHE A 187 15.98 -0.08 -10.57
CA PHE A 187 16.67 -0.14 -11.86
C PHE A 187 15.98 0.73 -12.91
N GLU A 188 14.67 0.76 -12.91
CA GLU A 188 13.88 1.57 -13.85
C GLU A 188 14.05 3.07 -13.57
N ASP A 189 14.01 3.47 -12.29
CA ASP A 189 14.21 4.85 -11.86
C ASP A 189 15.62 5.33 -12.16
N LYS A 190 16.64 4.48 -11.96
CA LYS A 190 18.03 4.79 -12.31
C LYS A 190 18.19 5.04 -13.80
N GLU A 191 17.58 4.21 -14.67
CA GLU A 191 17.60 4.38 -16.12
C GLU A 191 16.89 5.68 -16.56
N LYS A 192 15.73 5.97 -15.95
CA LYS A 192 14.92 7.18 -16.26
C LYS A 192 15.45 8.45 -15.61
N LYS A 193 16.40 8.35 -14.68
CA LYS A 193 16.88 9.43 -13.82
C LYS A 193 15.76 10.05 -12.97
N SER A 194 14.78 9.24 -12.61
CA SER A 194 13.73 9.57 -11.65
C SER A 194 14.29 9.56 -10.22
N PHE A 195 13.59 10.22 -9.29
CA PHE A 195 13.96 10.16 -7.89
C PHE A 195 13.78 8.74 -7.34
N ASN A 196 14.80 8.24 -6.64
CA ASN A 196 14.74 7.00 -5.88
C ASN A 196 15.69 7.11 -4.69
N PRO A 197 15.23 6.87 -3.44
CA PRO A 197 16.04 7.08 -2.24
C PRO A 197 17.24 6.13 -2.16
N PHE A 198 17.12 4.90 -2.64
CA PHE A 198 18.25 3.97 -2.70
C PHE A 198 19.25 4.37 -3.79
N ALA A 199 18.79 4.81 -4.96
CA ALA A 199 19.68 5.29 -6.01
C ALA A 199 20.45 6.56 -5.56
N SER A 200 19.79 7.45 -4.81
CA SER A 200 20.43 8.62 -4.21
C SER A 200 21.48 8.21 -3.17
N TYR A 201 21.18 7.26 -2.31
CA TYR A 201 22.10 6.74 -1.29
C TYR A 201 23.37 6.13 -1.94
N PHE A 202 23.19 5.30 -2.97
CA PHE A 202 24.30 4.64 -3.65
C PHE A 202 25.03 5.51 -4.69
N SER A 203 24.57 6.72 -4.93
CA SER A 203 25.19 7.62 -5.93
C SER A 203 26.65 8.00 -5.62
N SER A 204 27.09 7.89 -4.37
CA SER A 204 28.47 8.18 -3.91
C SER A 204 29.39 6.95 -3.87
N TYR A 205 28.90 5.78 -4.27
CA TYR A 205 29.68 4.53 -4.23
C TYR A 205 30.28 4.25 -5.61
N ASP A 206 31.61 4.22 -5.72
CA ASP A 206 32.33 4.02 -6.98
C ASP A 206 32.19 2.61 -7.55
N LYS A 207 32.12 1.59 -6.67
CA LYS A 207 32.00 0.19 -7.06
C LYS A 207 31.07 -0.52 -6.08
N ILE A 208 29.88 -0.86 -6.53
CA ILE A 208 28.93 -1.68 -5.81
C ILE A 208 28.14 -2.54 -6.81
N SER A 209 28.03 -3.82 -6.56
CA SER A 209 27.27 -4.73 -7.41
C SER A 209 25.76 -4.56 -7.22
N ASN A 210 25.00 -4.94 -8.23
CA ASN A 210 23.54 -4.92 -8.15
C ASN A 210 23.01 -5.84 -7.04
N PHE A 211 23.72 -6.94 -6.78
CA PHE A 211 23.38 -7.85 -5.69
C PHE A 211 23.55 -7.18 -4.32
N GLU A 212 24.67 -6.50 -4.08
CA GLU A 212 24.92 -5.78 -2.82
C GLU A 212 23.88 -4.68 -2.58
N ILE A 213 23.43 -3.98 -3.64
CA ILE A 213 22.36 -2.98 -3.55
C ILE A 213 21.06 -3.64 -3.10
N MET A 214 20.66 -4.74 -3.74
CA MET A 214 19.41 -5.44 -3.39
C MET A 214 19.50 -6.10 -1.99
N ASP A 215 20.66 -6.56 -1.57
CA ASP A 215 20.87 -7.09 -0.22
C ASP A 215 20.75 -5.99 0.85
N TYR A 216 21.28 -4.80 0.57
CA TYR A 216 21.07 -3.63 1.45
C TYR A 216 19.59 -3.23 1.53
N CYS A 217 18.88 -3.18 0.39
CA CYS A 217 17.43 -2.94 0.37
C CYS A 217 16.70 -3.98 1.22
N ASN A 218 17.03 -5.27 1.03
CA ASN A 218 16.47 -6.38 1.78
C ASN A 218 16.71 -6.25 3.29
N SER A 219 17.91 -5.88 3.70
CA SER A 219 18.26 -5.69 5.11
C SER A 219 17.49 -4.53 5.75
N THR A 220 17.35 -3.42 5.03
CA THR A 220 16.56 -2.24 5.46
C THR A 220 15.08 -2.60 5.61
N LEU A 221 14.53 -3.35 4.67
CA LEU A 221 13.15 -3.83 4.71
C LEU A 221 12.93 -4.85 5.83
N ASN A 222 13.87 -5.77 6.07
CA ASN A 222 13.79 -6.74 7.16
C ASN A 222 13.73 -6.07 8.53
N LEU A 223 14.54 -5.03 8.74
CA LEU A 223 14.49 -4.24 9.97
C LEU A 223 13.10 -3.60 10.14
N THR A 224 12.58 -3.00 9.07
CA THR A 224 11.25 -2.35 9.07
C THR A 224 10.15 -3.36 9.37
N VAL A 225 10.17 -4.55 8.72
CA VAL A 225 9.19 -5.62 8.96
C VAL A 225 9.25 -6.13 10.40
N SER A 226 10.45 -6.27 10.97
CA SER A 226 10.60 -6.76 12.36
C SER A 226 9.93 -5.81 13.37
N MET A 227 10.02 -4.50 13.14
CA MET A 227 9.33 -3.50 13.97
C MET A 227 7.81 -3.57 13.78
N ALA A 228 7.34 -3.74 12.53
CA ALA A 228 5.92 -3.93 12.25
C ALA A 228 5.37 -5.18 12.93
N ILE A 229 6.09 -6.31 12.88
CA ILE A 229 5.71 -7.56 13.54
C ILE A 229 5.65 -7.37 15.06
N SER A 230 6.61 -6.67 15.65
CA SER A 230 6.64 -6.41 17.09
C SER A 230 5.41 -5.63 17.55
N ALA A 231 5.02 -4.59 16.82
CA ALA A 231 3.80 -3.85 17.10
C ALA A 231 2.53 -4.69 16.84
N PHE A 232 2.49 -5.43 15.74
CA PHE A 232 1.36 -6.31 15.37
C PHE A 232 1.05 -7.36 16.45
N ASN A 233 2.06 -7.95 17.05
CA ASN A 233 1.90 -8.97 18.09
C ASN A 233 1.29 -8.45 19.40
N LEU A 234 1.24 -7.12 19.58
CA LEU A 234 0.57 -6.49 20.73
C LEU A 234 -0.93 -6.23 20.46
N LEU A 235 -1.40 -6.42 19.22
CA LEU A 235 -2.81 -6.21 18.89
C LEU A 235 -3.67 -7.38 19.39
N ASP A 236 -4.78 -7.05 20.03
CA ASP A 236 -5.81 -8.04 20.41
C ASP A 236 -6.72 -8.35 19.23
N LEU A 237 -6.30 -9.33 18.43
CA LEU A 237 -6.96 -9.74 17.20
C LEU A 237 -7.85 -10.97 17.42
N THR A 238 -8.99 -11.00 16.73
CA THR A 238 -10.01 -12.04 16.85
C THR A 238 -10.21 -12.85 15.57
N ILE A 239 -11.23 -12.52 14.79
CA ILE A 239 -11.76 -13.36 13.70
C ILE A 239 -10.81 -13.66 12.55
N CYS A 240 -9.96 -12.74 12.12
CA CYS A 240 -9.04 -12.91 10.99
C CYS A 240 -7.61 -13.18 11.44
N LYS A 241 -7.37 -13.35 12.74
CA LYS A 241 -6.03 -13.45 13.33
C LYS A 241 -5.09 -14.39 12.59
N PRO A 242 -5.39 -15.68 12.32
CA PRO A 242 -4.44 -16.58 11.66
C PRO A 242 -4.06 -16.14 10.24
N ILE A 243 -4.98 -15.48 9.53
CA ILE A 243 -4.71 -14.98 8.19
C ILE A 243 -3.79 -13.75 8.26
N LEU A 244 -4.10 -12.83 9.16
CA LEU A 244 -3.30 -11.62 9.40
C LEU A 244 -1.89 -11.98 9.86
N GLU A 245 -1.76 -12.89 10.83
CA GLU A 245 -0.46 -13.42 11.29
C GLU A 245 0.35 -14.03 10.15
N ASN A 246 -0.28 -14.81 9.28
CA ASN A 246 0.43 -15.40 8.14
C ASN A 246 0.90 -14.33 7.13
N ILE A 247 0.07 -13.31 6.87
CA ILE A 247 0.43 -12.22 5.96
C ILE A 247 1.59 -11.40 6.55
N ILE A 248 1.49 -10.98 7.80
CA ILE A 248 2.49 -10.10 8.43
C ILE A 248 3.79 -10.84 8.71
N ASN A 249 3.74 -12.06 9.29
CA ASN A 249 4.93 -12.79 9.70
C ASN A 249 5.66 -13.51 8.55
N ARG A 250 4.96 -13.81 7.44
CA ARG A 250 5.54 -14.60 6.34
C ARG A 250 5.31 -13.95 4.97
N GLY A 251 4.13 -13.39 4.74
CA GLY A 251 3.74 -12.83 3.45
C GLY A 251 4.63 -11.68 3.02
N LEU A 252 4.90 -10.72 3.92
CA LEU A 252 5.74 -9.55 3.64
C LEU A 252 7.17 -9.99 3.25
N ALA A 253 7.81 -10.83 4.04
CA ALA A 253 9.16 -11.32 3.75
C ALA A 253 9.21 -12.16 2.45
N SER A 254 8.16 -12.95 2.17
CA SER A 254 8.07 -13.73 0.92
C SER A 254 7.91 -12.82 -0.31
N ALA A 255 7.05 -11.81 -0.24
CA ALA A 255 6.88 -10.83 -1.31
C ALA A 255 8.17 -10.04 -1.58
N GLN A 256 8.87 -9.64 -0.52
CA GLN A 256 10.16 -8.97 -0.57
C GLN A 256 11.22 -9.82 -1.28
N LYS A 257 11.38 -11.08 -0.87
CA LYS A 257 12.32 -12.01 -1.51
C LYS A 257 11.99 -12.22 -2.99
N GLN A 258 10.71 -12.40 -3.33
CA GLN A 258 10.27 -12.57 -4.70
C GLN A 258 10.66 -11.35 -5.55
N CYS A 259 10.29 -10.15 -5.11
CA CYS A 259 10.51 -8.91 -5.82
C CYS A 259 12.00 -8.60 -6.00
N LEU A 260 12.79 -8.65 -4.91
CA LEU A 260 14.18 -8.18 -4.94
C LEU A 260 15.15 -9.17 -5.63
N PHE A 261 14.91 -10.47 -5.51
CA PHE A 261 15.87 -11.47 -5.97
C PHE A 261 15.35 -12.33 -7.12
N MET A 262 14.07 -12.74 -7.10
CA MET A 262 13.55 -13.64 -8.13
C MET A 262 13.16 -12.88 -9.39
N ASP A 263 12.41 -11.78 -9.26
CA ASP A 263 11.94 -10.99 -10.40
C ASP A 263 13.05 -10.12 -11.00
N LYS A 264 14.11 -9.82 -10.21
CA LYS A 264 15.27 -9.02 -10.65
C LYS A 264 16.47 -9.87 -11.09
N LYS A 265 16.37 -11.18 -11.16
CA LYS A 265 17.45 -12.09 -11.54
C LYS A 265 18.23 -11.67 -12.80
N LYS A 266 17.53 -11.13 -13.79
CA LYS A 266 18.12 -10.63 -15.05
C LYS A 266 19.17 -9.52 -14.87
N TYR A 267 19.11 -8.79 -13.76
CA TYR A 267 20.06 -7.71 -13.46
C TYR A 267 21.32 -8.23 -12.75
N PHE A 268 21.26 -9.38 -12.12
CA PHE A 268 22.41 -10.01 -11.46
C PHE A 268 23.28 -10.77 -12.46
N GLU A 269 22.67 -11.47 -13.40
CA GLU A 269 23.38 -12.24 -14.46
C GLU A 269 24.13 -11.33 -15.45
N ARG A 270 23.78 -10.04 -15.56
CA ARG A 270 24.49 -9.08 -16.40
C ARG A 270 25.72 -8.45 -15.75
N SER A 271 25.73 -8.34 -14.42
CA SER A 271 26.89 -7.79 -13.68
C SER A 271 28.04 -8.78 -13.56
N ASP A 272 27.76 -10.09 -13.66
CA ASP A 272 28.77 -11.16 -13.59
C ASP A 272 29.48 -11.41 -14.94
N ILE A 273 29.06 -10.75 -16.03
CA ILE A 273 29.62 -10.88 -17.38
C ILE A 273 30.60 -9.75 -17.70
N ASP A 274 30.55 -8.65 -16.96
CA ASP A 274 31.40 -7.46 -17.16
C ASP A 274 32.66 -7.45 -16.23
N GLU A 275 32.90 -8.53 -15.46
CA GLU A 275 34.17 -8.84 -14.79
C GLU A 275 34.93 -9.95 -15.53
#